data_35970eb9c1425f85321362ea5d970340
#
_entry.id   35970eb9c1425f85321362ea5d970340
#
_cell.length_a   1.000
_cell.length_b   1.000
_cell.length_c   1.000
_cell.angle_alpha   90.00
_cell.angle_beta   90.00
_cell.angle_gamma   90.00
#
_symmetry.space_group_name_H-M   'P 1'
#
loop_
_entity.id
_entity.type
_entity.pdbx_description
1 polymer ?
#
loop_
_entity_poly.entity_id
_entity_poly.type
_entity_poly.pdbx_seq_one_letter_code
_entity_poly.pdbx_strand_id
1 'polypeptide(L)'
;MCGIVGYAGNVETACGKPLEVCLQGLQRLEYRGYDSAGVALTAPGMDHVEVRKKAGRLANLIEDVERNPMPMATVGIGHTRWATNGVPNDINAHPHTSRDGKVAIIHNGIIENASQLRLDLQAEGYRFASATDTEVAAKLLGKIVDKIIADEGKPDLFKAVRRMARMLEGAFNILATDCRQPDIVAGARHDSPLCLLYTSDAAD
;
A
#
# COMPACT_ATOMS: atom_id res chain seq x y z
N MET A 1 -4.55 -10.33 13.46
CA MET A 1 -3.90 -10.53 12.12
C MET A 1 -4.54 -9.57 11.12
N CYS A 2 -3.76 -8.90 10.31
CA CYS A 2 -4.24 -7.90 9.36
C CYS A 2 -4.82 -8.52 8.08
N GLY A 3 -5.68 -7.79 7.37
CA GLY A 3 -6.18 -8.11 6.04
C GLY A 3 -5.47 -7.27 4.97
N ILE A 4 -5.18 -7.86 3.81
CA ILE A 4 -4.53 -7.21 2.68
C ILE A 4 -5.31 -7.55 1.40
N VAL A 5 -5.58 -6.54 0.58
CA VAL A 5 -6.27 -6.67 -0.71
C VAL A 5 -5.56 -5.79 -1.73
N GLY A 6 -5.43 -6.26 -2.95
CA GLY A 6 -4.97 -5.47 -4.08
C GLY A 6 -5.75 -5.80 -5.34
N TYR A 7 -5.99 -4.81 -6.18
CA TYR A 7 -6.63 -4.95 -7.47
C TYR A 7 -5.91 -4.10 -8.52
N ALA A 8 -5.62 -4.71 -9.64
CA ALA A 8 -5.15 -4.02 -10.84
C ALA A 8 -6.06 -4.40 -11.99
N GLY A 9 -6.63 -3.42 -12.64
CA GLY A 9 -7.49 -3.58 -13.80
C GLY A 9 -7.03 -2.69 -14.95
N ASN A 10 -7.51 -2.97 -16.15
CA ASN A 10 -7.19 -2.16 -17.30
C ASN A 10 -8.08 -0.89 -17.31
N VAL A 11 -7.63 0.18 -17.97
CA VAL A 11 -8.29 1.48 -18.01
C VAL A 11 -9.72 1.40 -18.57
N GLU A 12 -9.98 0.49 -19.50
CA GLU A 12 -11.28 0.38 -20.19
C GLU A 12 -12.36 -0.28 -19.31
N THR A 13 -11.97 -1.18 -18.39
CA THR A 13 -12.92 -2.00 -17.64
C THR A 13 -12.89 -1.73 -16.12
N ALA A 14 -11.87 -1.05 -15.60
CA ALA A 14 -11.60 -0.95 -14.17
C ALA A 14 -12.14 0.32 -13.51
N CYS A 15 -12.73 1.26 -14.25
CA CYS A 15 -13.16 2.55 -13.72
C CYS A 15 -14.10 2.40 -12.51
N GLY A 16 -13.65 2.84 -11.33
CA GLY A 16 -14.40 2.70 -10.06
C GLY A 16 -14.29 1.34 -9.36
N LYS A 17 -14.01 0.26 -10.05
CA LYS A 17 -13.90 -1.09 -9.48
C LYS A 17 -12.82 -1.25 -8.39
N PRO A 18 -11.60 -0.64 -8.48
CA PRO A 18 -10.55 -0.85 -7.48
C PRO A 18 -10.99 -0.49 -6.05
N LEU A 19 -11.69 0.64 -5.88
CA LEU A 19 -12.21 1.02 -4.55
C LEU A 19 -13.23 0.01 -4.05
N GLU A 20 -14.21 -0.34 -4.88
CA GLU A 20 -15.25 -1.31 -4.53
C GLU A 20 -14.64 -2.68 -4.17
N VAL A 21 -13.75 -3.21 -5.01
CA VAL A 21 -13.08 -4.50 -4.75
C VAL A 21 -12.25 -4.45 -3.47
N CYS A 22 -11.52 -3.35 -3.23
CA CYS A 22 -10.78 -3.18 -1.98
C CYS A 22 -11.72 -3.17 -0.77
N LEU A 23 -12.78 -2.36 -0.77
CA LEU A 23 -13.71 -2.27 0.36
C LEU A 23 -14.45 -3.59 0.61
N GLN A 24 -14.95 -4.26 -0.43
CA GLN A 24 -15.58 -5.58 -0.30
C GLN A 24 -14.61 -6.66 0.19
N GLY A 25 -13.37 -6.65 -0.31
CA GLY A 25 -12.33 -7.56 0.15
C GLY A 25 -11.97 -7.33 1.60
N LEU A 26 -11.81 -6.06 2.01
CA LEU A 26 -11.55 -5.69 3.40
C LEU A 26 -12.70 -6.07 4.32
N GLN A 27 -13.95 -5.95 3.88
CA GLN A 27 -15.11 -6.34 4.63
C GLN A 27 -15.11 -7.84 4.98
N ARG A 28 -14.69 -8.68 4.02
CA ARG A 28 -14.52 -10.12 4.25
C ARG A 28 -13.35 -10.45 5.16
N LEU A 29 -12.38 -9.54 5.31
CA LEU A 29 -11.17 -9.72 6.12
C LEU A 29 -11.23 -8.96 7.46
N GLU A 30 -12.30 -8.23 7.77
CA GLU A 30 -12.41 -7.38 8.97
C GLU A 30 -12.28 -8.19 10.28
N TYR A 31 -12.72 -9.46 10.27
CA TYR A 31 -12.53 -10.35 11.42
C TYR A 31 -11.04 -10.57 11.79
N ARG A 32 -10.12 -10.25 10.89
CA ARG A 32 -8.67 -10.35 11.09
C ARG A 32 -8.06 -9.10 11.70
N GLY A 33 -8.70 -7.93 11.56
CA GLY A 33 -8.19 -6.67 12.09
C GLY A 33 -9.25 -5.58 11.97
N TYR A 34 -9.44 -4.82 13.06
CA TYR A 34 -10.48 -3.79 13.18
C TYR A 34 -9.98 -2.52 13.89
N ASP A 35 -8.67 -2.39 14.10
CA ASP A 35 -8.07 -1.22 14.76
C ASP A 35 -7.96 -0.01 13.84
N SER A 36 -7.81 -0.24 12.57
CA SER A 36 -7.87 0.77 11.51
C SER A 36 -8.02 0.12 10.15
N ALA A 37 -8.53 0.88 9.19
CA ALA A 37 -8.63 0.47 7.80
C ALA A 37 -8.18 1.61 6.87
N GLY A 38 -7.75 1.26 5.65
CA GLY A 38 -7.43 2.26 4.65
C GLY A 38 -7.23 1.68 3.26
N VAL A 39 -7.30 2.56 2.28
CA VAL A 39 -7.13 2.26 0.86
C VAL A 39 -6.20 3.28 0.22
N ALA A 40 -5.51 2.85 -0.82
CA ALA A 40 -4.76 3.72 -1.73
C ALA A 40 -5.17 3.43 -3.16
N LEU A 41 -5.37 4.48 -3.95
CA LEU A 41 -5.83 4.40 -5.32
C LEU A 41 -4.88 5.13 -6.27
N THR A 42 -4.71 4.58 -7.47
CA THR A 42 -3.99 5.23 -8.57
C THR A 42 -4.75 5.12 -9.89
N ALA A 43 -4.57 6.13 -10.74
CA ALA A 43 -5.07 6.17 -12.10
C ALA A 43 -4.09 6.92 -13.02
N PRO A 44 -4.17 6.74 -14.33
CA PRO A 44 -3.42 7.55 -15.27
C PRO A 44 -3.63 9.05 -15.06
N GLY A 45 -2.55 9.82 -15.08
CA GLY A 45 -2.57 11.28 -14.92
C GLY A 45 -2.61 11.80 -13.48
N MET A 46 -2.58 10.93 -12.47
CA MET A 46 -2.47 11.34 -11.07
C MET A 46 -1.03 11.72 -10.73
N ASP A 47 -0.83 12.81 -9.99
CA ASP A 47 0.48 13.28 -9.52
C ASP A 47 0.98 12.53 -8.29
N HIS A 48 0.05 11.96 -7.54
CA HIS A 48 0.28 11.23 -6.29
C HIS A 48 -0.75 10.12 -6.13
N VAL A 49 -0.46 9.20 -5.22
CA VAL A 49 -1.41 8.16 -4.82
C VAL A 49 -2.45 8.77 -3.89
N GLU A 50 -3.72 8.61 -4.21
CA GLU A 50 -4.81 9.04 -3.32
C GLU A 50 -4.97 8.04 -2.18
N VAL A 51 -4.82 8.52 -0.94
CA VAL A 51 -4.89 7.66 0.26
C VAL A 51 -6.04 8.11 1.16
N ARG A 52 -6.85 7.14 1.59
CA ARG A 52 -7.87 7.34 2.61
C ARG A 52 -7.72 6.27 3.69
N LYS A 53 -7.67 6.69 4.96
CA LYS A 53 -7.49 5.77 6.08
C LYS A 53 -8.12 6.31 7.36
N LYS A 54 -8.68 5.41 8.17
CA LYS A 54 -9.38 5.73 9.42
C LYS A 54 -9.05 4.73 10.52
N ALA A 55 -8.90 5.24 11.73
CA ALA A 55 -8.88 4.43 12.94
C ALA A 55 -10.27 3.83 13.22
N GLY A 56 -10.26 2.66 13.84
CA GLY A 56 -11.45 1.90 14.17
C GLY A 56 -11.90 0.98 13.03
N ARG A 57 -13.18 0.62 13.06
CA ARG A 57 -13.75 -0.36 12.14
C ARG A 57 -13.76 0.13 10.69
N LEU A 58 -13.85 -0.80 9.76
CA LEU A 58 -13.96 -0.51 8.32
C LEU A 58 -15.14 0.41 7.99
N ALA A 59 -16.23 0.34 8.77
CA ALA A 59 -17.37 1.22 8.63
C ALA A 59 -16.99 2.71 8.70
N ASN A 60 -16.01 3.10 9.54
CA ASN A 60 -15.52 4.47 9.63
C ASN A 60 -14.88 4.95 8.33
N LEU A 61 -14.12 4.05 7.67
CA LEU A 61 -13.52 4.34 6.36
C LEU A 61 -14.59 4.46 5.28
N ILE A 62 -15.56 3.55 5.26
CA ILE A 62 -16.67 3.56 4.29
C ILE A 62 -17.44 4.87 4.41
N GLU A 63 -17.85 5.26 5.63
CA GLU A 63 -18.56 6.51 5.88
C GLU A 63 -17.76 7.75 5.46
N ASP A 64 -16.44 7.75 5.67
CA ASP A 64 -15.58 8.86 5.22
C ASP A 64 -15.51 8.92 3.69
N VAL A 65 -15.43 7.79 3.00
CA VAL A 65 -15.42 7.71 1.53
C VAL A 65 -16.77 8.12 0.93
N GLU A 66 -17.89 7.78 1.57
CA GLU A 66 -19.24 8.19 1.16
C GLU A 66 -19.43 9.71 1.28
N ARG A 67 -18.93 10.31 2.37
CA ARG A 67 -18.98 11.78 2.56
C ARG A 67 -18.02 12.54 1.64
N ASN A 68 -16.87 11.97 1.37
CA ASN A 68 -15.80 12.58 0.58
C ASN A 68 -15.35 11.56 -0.47
N PRO A 69 -16.02 11.47 -1.63
CA PRO A 69 -15.72 10.49 -2.65
C PRO A 69 -14.26 10.52 -3.10
N MET A 70 -13.69 9.35 -3.29
CA MET A 70 -12.36 9.17 -3.85
C MET A 70 -12.42 9.21 -5.39
N PRO A 71 -11.32 9.57 -6.06
CA PRO A 71 -11.28 9.62 -7.52
C PRO A 71 -11.46 8.23 -8.14
N MET A 72 -11.91 8.21 -9.39
CA MET A 72 -11.92 7.01 -10.22
C MET A 72 -10.49 6.50 -10.40
N ALA A 73 -10.31 5.19 -10.32
CA ALA A 73 -8.98 4.57 -10.35
C ALA A 73 -8.95 3.31 -11.20
N THR A 74 -7.74 2.88 -11.55
CA THR A 74 -7.46 1.63 -12.26
C THR A 74 -6.80 0.60 -11.35
N VAL A 75 -6.13 1.07 -10.31
CA VAL A 75 -5.42 0.25 -9.32
C VAL A 75 -5.81 0.68 -7.92
N GLY A 76 -5.97 -0.30 -7.03
CA GLY A 76 -6.20 -0.06 -5.61
C GLY A 76 -5.51 -1.10 -4.73
N ILE A 77 -5.05 -0.65 -3.56
CA ILE A 77 -4.61 -1.51 -2.47
C ILE A 77 -5.35 -1.13 -1.19
N GLY A 78 -5.70 -2.11 -0.37
CA GLY A 78 -6.48 -1.91 0.85
C GLY A 78 -5.99 -2.77 2.00
N HIS A 79 -6.16 -2.25 3.21
CA HIS A 79 -5.66 -2.86 4.43
C HIS A 79 -6.63 -2.72 5.60
N THR A 80 -6.81 -3.80 6.38
CA THR A 80 -7.36 -3.75 7.74
C THR A 80 -6.26 -4.13 8.72
N ARG A 81 -6.06 -3.29 9.76
CA ARG A 81 -4.94 -3.40 10.67
C ARG A 81 -5.37 -4.02 12.00
N TRP A 82 -4.51 -4.90 12.50
CA TRP A 82 -4.38 -5.26 13.91
C TRP A 82 -3.06 -4.68 14.40
N ALA A 83 -3.12 -3.69 15.29
CA ALA A 83 -1.95 -2.93 15.69
C ALA A 83 -0.93 -3.79 16.44
N THR A 84 0.28 -3.88 15.89
CA THR A 84 1.46 -4.49 16.54
C THR A 84 2.46 -3.41 16.96
N ASN A 85 2.65 -2.39 16.12
CA ASN A 85 3.55 -1.26 16.36
C ASN A 85 2.79 0.07 16.21
N GLY A 86 2.85 0.92 17.25
CA GLY A 86 2.15 2.20 17.28
C GLY A 86 0.65 2.07 17.62
N VAL A 87 0.13 3.09 18.32
CA VAL A 87 -1.27 3.13 18.73
C VAL A 87 -2.24 3.16 17.52
N PRO A 88 -3.44 2.59 17.65
CA PRO A 88 -4.48 2.70 16.62
C PRO A 88 -4.93 4.16 16.46
N ASN A 89 -4.50 4.79 15.38
CA ASN A 89 -4.91 6.13 14.96
C ASN A 89 -4.78 6.27 13.44
N ASP A 90 -5.29 7.35 12.87
CA ASP A 90 -5.25 7.59 11.42
C ASP A 90 -3.82 7.69 10.88
N ILE A 91 -2.87 8.20 11.69
CA ILE A 91 -1.46 8.37 11.26
C ILE A 91 -0.79 7.01 11.10
N ASN A 92 -1.01 6.09 12.03
CA ASN A 92 -0.42 4.75 12.03
C ASN A 92 -1.20 3.73 11.18
N ALA A 93 -2.39 4.10 10.66
CA ALA A 93 -3.14 3.25 9.75
C ALA A 93 -2.41 3.12 8.40
N HIS A 94 -2.57 1.95 7.75
CA HIS A 94 -2.11 1.74 6.38
C HIS A 94 -3.17 2.21 5.38
N PRO A 95 -2.77 2.60 4.16
CA PRO A 95 -1.43 2.61 3.55
C PRO A 95 -0.51 3.71 4.08
N HIS A 96 0.81 3.53 3.86
CA HIS A 96 1.82 4.57 3.99
C HIS A 96 2.43 4.92 2.64
N THR A 97 2.90 6.17 2.49
CA THR A 97 3.41 6.69 1.22
C THR A 97 4.91 7.01 1.25
N SER A 98 5.52 7.05 0.08
CA SER A 98 6.85 7.62 -0.15
C SER A 98 6.92 9.09 0.27
N ARG A 99 8.11 9.68 0.24
CA ARG A 99 8.34 11.09 0.63
C ARG A 99 7.55 12.06 -0.25
N ASP A 100 7.44 11.76 -1.53
CA ASP A 100 6.76 12.55 -2.57
C ASP A 100 5.29 12.17 -2.77
N GLY A 101 4.79 11.15 -2.05
CA GLY A 101 3.40 10.67 -2.16
C GLY A 101 3.11 9.85 -3.43
N LYS A 102 4.11 9.53 -4.25
CA LYS A 102 3.90 8.84 -5.53
C LYS A 102 3.80 7.33 -5.43
N VAL A 103 4.34 6.76 -4.36
CA VAL A 103 4.28 5.33 -4.06
C VAL A 103 3.50 5.12 -2.78
N ALA A 104 2.62 4.11 -2.75
CA ALA A 104 1.96 3.66 -1.54
C ALA A 104 2.22 2.18 -1.27
N ILE A 105 2.24 1.84 0.01
CA ILE A 105 2.51 0.49 0.50
C ILE A 105 1.49 0.10 1.58
N ILE A 106 1.06 -1.16 1.54
CA ILE A 106 0.41 -1.85 2.65
C ILE A 106 1.25 -3.06 3.04
N HIS A 107 1.21 -3.43 4.32
CA HIS A 107 2.09 -4.44 4.87
C HIS A 107 1.40 -5.24 5.97
N ASN A 108 1.56 -6.56 5.91
CA ASN A 108 1.27 -7.50 6.99
C ASN A 108 2.56 -8.16 7.44
N GLY A 109 2.81 -8.18 8.73
CA GLY A 109 4.01 -8.79 9.31
C GLY A 109 4.80 -7.83 10.17
N ILE A 110 6.08 -8.10 10.33
CA ILE A 110 7.03 -7.29 11.10
C ILE A 110 8.33 -7.17 10.31
N ILE A 111 8.78 -5.94 10.11
CA ILE A 111 10.10 -5.64 9.53
C ILE A 111 11.07 -5.44 10.69
N GLU A 112 11.84 -6.48 11.01
CA GLU A 112 12.70 -6.54 12.19
C GLU A 112 13.81 -5.49 12.19
N ASN A 113 14.37 -5.19 11.01
CA ASN A 113 15.40 -4.17 10.86
C ASN A 113 14.86 -2.76 10.59
N ALA A 114 13.55 -2.51 10.77
CA ALA A 114 12.94 -1.21 10.51
C ALA A 114 13.58 -0.06 11.30
N SER A 115 14.02 -0.31 12.54
CA SER A 115 14.66 0.72 13.37
C SER A 115 15.98 1.21 12.75
N GLN A 116 16.81 0.29 12.26
CA GLN A 116 18.07 0.65 11.60
C GLN A 116 17.81 1.39 10.28
N LEU A 117 16.90 0.88 9.45
CA LEU A 117 16.50 1.53 8.19
C LEU A 117 15.94 2.94 8.41
N ARG A 118 15.19 3.14 9.53
CA ARG A 118 14.69 4.46 9.92
C ARG A 118 15.82 5.42 10.22
N LEU A 119 16.82 5.01 11.00
CA LEU A 119 17.99 5.85 11.32
C LEU A 119 18.77 6.21 10.07
N ASP A 120 19.00 5.27 9.17
CA ASP A 120 19.72 5.49 7.91
C ASP A 120 18.98 6.52 7.03
N LEU A 121 17.66 6.37 6.88
CA LEU A 121 16.83 7.31 6.13
C LEU A 121 16.77 8.69 6.81
N GLN A 122 16.72 8.76 8.15
CA GLN A 122 16.75 10.02 8.88
C GLN A 122 18.08 10.77 8.67
N ALA A 123 19.20 10.05 8.63
CA ALA A 123 20.51 10.63 8.31
C ALA A 123 20.54 11.24 6.89
N GLU A 124 19.71 10.74 5.97
CA GLU A 124 19.51 11.29 4.63
C GLU A 124 18.41 12.38 4.55
N GLY A 125 17.88 12.82 5.71
CA GLY A 125 16.88 13.90 5.78
C GLY A 125 15.43 13.45 5.56
N TYR A 126 15.11 12.15 5.66
CA TYR A 126 13.73 11.68 5.67
C TYR A 126 13.06 11.95 7.01
N ARG A 127 11.80 12.38 6.95
CA ARG A 127 10.96 12.59 8.15
C ARG A 127 9.87 11.53 8.21
N PHE A 128 9.52 11.12 9.42
CA PHE A 128 8.51 10.11 9.70
C PHE A 128 7.40 10.70 10.55
N ALA A 129 6.16 10.44 10.17
CA ALA A 129 4.98 10.89 10.91
C ALA A 129 4.44 9.77 11.81
N SER A 130 4.59 8.50 11.40
CA SER A 130 4.07 7.35 12.12
C SER A 130 5.16 6.60 12.89
N ALA A 131 4.70 5.78 13.83
CA ALA A 131 5.56 4.85 14.57
C ALA A 131 5.72 3.49 13.86
N THR A 132 5.15 3.31 12.65
CA THR A 132 5.09 2.02 11.98
C THR A 132 6.38 1.70 11.21
N ASP A 133 6.72 0.42 11.13
CA ASP A 133 7.74 -0.13 10.25
C ASP A 133 7.35 0.01 8.76
N THR A 134 6.06 0.00 8.48
CA THR A 134 5.52 0.16 7.12
C THR A 134 5.81 1.53 6.52
N GLU A 135 5.80 2.62 7.31
CA GLU A 135 6.22 3.93 6.80
C GLU A 135 7.71 3.92 6.42
N VAL A 136 8.54 3.18 7.16
CA VAL A 136 9.95 3.01 6.81
C VAL A 136 10.09 2.33 5.46
N ALA A 137 9.38 1.23 5.25
CA ALA A 137 9.35 0.52 3.96
C ALA A 137 8.84 1.42 2.82
N ALA A 138 7.80 2.24 3.06
CA ALA A 138 7.27 3.15 2.05
C ALA A 138 8.30 4.22 1.62
N LYS A 139 9.01 4.82 2.59
CA LYS A 139 10.07 5.79 2.30
C LYS A 139 11.25 5.14 1.57
N LEU A 140 11.65 3.94 2.00
CA LEU A 140 12.70 3.16 1.35
C LEU A 140 12.33 2.79 -0.09
N LEU A 141 11.10 2.34 -0.33
CA LEU A 141 10.63 1.98 -1.67
C LEU A 141 10.66 3.20 -2.60
N GLY A 142 10.13 4.35 -2.16
CA GLY A 142 10.19 5.59 -2.94
C GLY A 142 11.63 5.97 -3.31
N LYS A 143 12.58 5.92 -2.36
CA LYS A 143 14.01 6.15 -2.62
C LYS A 143 14.57 5.19 -3.69
N ILE A 144 14.20 3.91 -3.63
CA ILE A 144 14.66 2.92 -4.61
C ILE A 144 14.08 3.21 -6.00
N VAL A 145 12.79 3.58 -6.08
CA VAL A 145 12.16 3.95 -7.37
C VAL A 145 12.84 5.19 -7.95
N ASP A 146 13.09 6.23 -7.15
CA ASP A 146 13.76 7.45 -7.61
C ASP A 146 15.17 7.15 -8.14
N LYS A 147 15.89 6.24 -7.47
CA LYS A 147 17.19 5.79 -7.97
C LYS A 147 17.08 5.02 -9.30
N ILE A 148 16.07 4.17 -9.46
CA ILE A 148 15.83 3.45 -10.74
C ILE A 148 15.53 4.46 -11.85
N ILE A 149 14.71 5.48 -11.58
CA ILE A 149 14.41 6.54 -12.56
C ILE A 149 15.68 7.31 -12.95
N ALA A 150 16.52 7.65 -11.97
CA ALA A 150 17.79 8.34 -12.25
C ALA A 150 18.74 7.50 -13.10
N ASP A 151 18.80 6.19 -12.85
CA ASP A 151 19.70 5.27 -13.54
C ASP A 151 19.18 4.83 -14.92
N GLU A 152 17.86 4.67 -15.09
CA GLU A 152 17.22 3.98 -16.24
C GLU A 152 16.20 4.86 -16.99
N GLY A 153 15.94 6.08 -16.51
CA GLY A 153 15.05 7.06 -17.17
C GLY A 153 13.55 6.80 -16.99
N LYS A 154 13.15 5.70 -16.33
CA LYS A 154 11.73 5.34 -16.11
C LYS A 154 11.54 4.58 -14.79
N PRO A 155 10.33 4.66 -14.19
CA PRO A 155 10.00 3.87 -13.02
C PRO A 155 9.91 2.37 -13.36
N ASP A 156 10.26 1.52 -12.39
CA ASP A 156 10.04 0.07 -12.43
C ASP A 156 9.71 -0.39 -11.00
N LEU A 157 8.42 -0.40 -10.70
CA LEU A 157 7.90 -0.74 -9.36
C LEU A 157 8.23 -2.19 -8.97
N PHE A 158 8.14 -3.13 -9.93
CA PHE A 158 8.47 -4.53 -9.66
C PHE A 158 9.94 -4.70 -9.26
N LYS A 159 10.84 -4.06 -10.01
CA LYS A 159 12.28 -4.05 -9.72
C LYS A 159 12.58 -3.40 -8.37
N ALA A 160 11.88 -2.30 -8.06
CA ALA A 160 12.02 -1.58 -6.80
C ALA A 160 11.56 -2.44 -5.60
N VAL A 161 10.38 -3.06 -5.68
CA VAL A 161 9.86 -3.96 -4.64
C VAL A 161 10.79 -5.15 -4.44
N ARG A 162 11.32 -5.75 -5.52
CA ARG A 162 12.28 -6.84 -5.43
C ARG A 162 13.61 -6.42 -4.78
N ARG A 163 14.09 -5.20 -5.05
CA ARG A 163 15.30 -4.66 -4.39
C ARG A 163 15.03 -4.40 -2.90
N MET A 164 13.92 -3.76 -2.58
CA MET A 164 13.51 -3.51 -1.20
C MET A 164 13.37 -4.80 -0.40
N ALA A 165 12.66 -5.81 -0.93
CA ALA A 165 12.43 -7.08 -0.24
C ALA A 165 13.72 -7.82 0.17
N ARG A 166 14.83 -7.57 -0.52
CA ARG A 166 16.16 -8.12 -0.16
C ARG A 166 16.86 -7.34 0.95
N MET A 167 16.37 -6.15 1.28
CA MET A 167 16.90 -5.29 2.34
C MET A 167 16.10 -5.43 3.64
N LEU A 168 14.88 -5.96 3.57
CA LEU A 168 14.01 -6.17 4.72
C LEU A 168 14.31 -7.50 5.39
N GLU A 169 14.29 -7.52 6.72
CA GLU A 169 14.42 -8.70 7.56
C GLU A 169 13.08 -8.97 8.27
N GLY A 170 12.77 -10.25 8.51
CA GLY A 170 11.53 -10.68 9.17
C GLY A 170 10.51 -11.28 8.22
N ALA A 171 9.35 -11.63 8.75
CA ALA A 171 8.24 -12.21 7.99
C ALA A 171 7.26 -11.12 7.55
N PHE A 172 7.00 -11.02 6.24
CA PHE A 172 6.17 -9.95 5.69
C PHE A 172 5.40 -10.34 4.42
N ASN A 173 4.29 -9.65 4.24
CA ASN A 173 3.58 -9.50 2.96
C ASN A 173 3.44 -8.02 2.66
N ILE A 174 3.83 -7.61 1.48
CA ILE A 174 3.77 -6.22 1.01
C ILE A 174 3.03 -6.18 -0.31
N LEU A 175 2.11 -5.21 -0.44
CA LEU A 175 1.62 -4.74 -1.74
C LEU A 175 1.97 -3.27 -1.89
N ALA A 176 2.34 -2.88 -3.10
CA ALA A 176 2.71 -1.52 -3.45
C ALA A 176 2.08 -1.09 -4.78
N THR A 177 1.81 0.21 -4.90
CA THR A 177 1.39 0.87 -6.14
C THR A 177 2.17 2.16 -6.33
N ASP A 178 2.34 2.60 -7.58
CA ASP A 178 3.03 3.83 -7.97
C ASP A 178 2.16 4.60 -8.97
N CYS A 179 1.85 5.87 -8.72
CA CYS A 179 1.01 6.67 -9.62
C CYS A 179 1.64 6.86 -11.02
N ARG A 180 2.94 6.65 -11.15
CA ARG A 180 3.68 6.69 -12.42
C ARG A 180 3.52 5.39 -13.24
N GLN A 181 3.00 4.31 -12.62
CA GLN A 181 2.67 3.01 -13.22
C GLN A 181 1.27 2.56 -12.75
N PRO A 182 0.21 3.26 -13.19
CA PRO A 182 -1.14 3.15 -12.63
C PRO A 182 -1.90 1.89 -13.06
N ASP A 183 -1.23 0.96 -13.69
CA ASP A 183 -1.72 -0.35 -14.14
C ASP A 183 -1.09 -1.52 -13.35
N ILE A 184 -0.23 -1.21 -12.37
CA ILE A 184 0.57 -2.22 -11.65
C ILE A 184 0.28 -2.22 -10.16
N VAL A 185 0.04 -3.41 -9.61
CA VAL A 185 0.25 -3.75 -8.19
C VAL A 185 1.44 -4.68 -8.12
N ALA A 186 2.50 -4.27 -7.42
CA ALA A 186 3.64 -5.12 -7.15
C ALA A 186 3.56 -5.69 -5.74
N GLY A 187 3.85 -6.98 -5.57
CA GLY A 187 3.84 -7.64 -4.28
C GLY A 187 5.13 -8.39 -3.98
N ALA A 188 5.45 -8.49 -2.70
CA ALA A 188 6.51 -9.35 -2.19
C ALA A 188 6.05 -10.04 -0.90
N ARG A 189 6.52 -11.27 -0.69
CA ARG A 189 6.29 -12.01 0.53
C ARG A 189 7.55 -12.72 1.01
N HIS A 190 7.69 -12.82 2.31
CA HIS A 190 8.70 -13.65 2.97
C HIS A 190 8.04 -14.30 4.20
N ASP A 191 8.07 -15.63 4.26
CA ASP A 191 7.51 -16.45 5.35
C ASP A 191 6.05 -16.16 5.74
N SER A 192 5.26 -15.65 4.79
CA SER A 192 3.86 -15.30 5.01
C SER A 192 3.04 -15.56 3.74
N PRO A 193 1.79 -16.05 3.81
CA PRO A 193 1.00 -16.40 2.64
C PRO A 193 0.48 -15.15 1.90
N LEU A 194 0.61 -15.12 0.59
CA LEU A 194 -0.01 -14.17 -0.32
C LEU A 194 -0.63 -14.93 -1.49
N CYS A 195 -1.92 -14.75 -1.71
CA CYS A 195 -2.64 -15.38 -2.81
C CYS A 195 -2.78 -14.39 -3.97
N LEU A 196 -2.57 -14.88 -5.18
CA LEU A 196 -2.83 -14.15 -6.42
C LEU A 196 -4.00 -14.81 -7.14
N LEU A 197 -5.03 -14.02 -7.42
CA LEU A 197 -6.21 -14.44 -8.16
C LEU A 197 -6.25 -13.71 -9.50
N TYR A 198 -6.32 -14.47 -10.58
CA TYR A 198 -6.62 -13.94 -11.90
C TYR A 198 -8.12 -14.13 -12.17
N THR A 199 -8.79 -13.04 -12.56
CA THR A 199 -10.12 -13.11 -13.13
C THR A 199 -9.96 -12.86 -14.63
N SER A 200 -10.22 -13.87 -15.46
CA SER A 200 -10.41 -13.63 -16.89
C SER A 200 -11.83 -13.10 -17.08
N ASP A 201 -12.01 -12.03 -17.82
CA ASP A 201 -13.32 -11.56 -18.29
C ASP A 201 -13.94 -12.52 -19.35
N ALA A 202 -13.36 -13.68 -19.52
CA ALA A 202 -13.85 -14.76 -20.38
C ALA A 202 -14.66 -15.78 -19.57
N ALA A 203 -15.69 -15.30 -18.87
CA ALA A 203 -16.82 -16.13 -18.48
C ALA A 203 -18.01 -15.62 -19.28
N ASP A 204 -18.23 -16.25 -20.40
CA ASP A 204 -19.48 -16.21 -21.18
C ASP A 204 -20.69 -16.64 -20.32
#